data_8981360c506edfdd91a7aef4dcc23e79
#
_entry.id   8981360c506edfdd91a7aef4dcc23e79
#
_cell.length_a   1.000
_cell.length_b   1.000
_cell.length_c   1.000
_cell.angle_alpha   90.00
_cell.angle_beta   90.00
_cell.angle_gamma   90.00
#
_symmetry.space_group_name_H-M   'P 1'
#
loop_
_entity.id
_entity.type
_entity.pdbx_description
1 polymer ?
#
loop_
_entity_poly.entity_id
_entity_poly.type
_entity_poly.pdbx_seq_one_letter_code
_entity_poly.pdbx_strand_id
1 'polypeptide(L)'
;MYRSKDGNALTVKVFDRAKWLGVTALALVALTVSGCDSGTDAPAKKSAPGPSVIAPGKPGEPARTLSAEDAAKEVPDGSPNGADFEYVEMMIVHHGQALEMTELAKHQAKSSGVKRIASRIAAGQGPEIDAMKGWLKNHGGGRRTSGGAGSGHNHDHATMPGMATEAQLKQLRAARGVAFDELFLKLMIMHHNGAIVMATSALSDGNNVQVEEMANEVIAQQTSEISRMRAMP
;
A
#
# COMPACT_ATOMS: atom_id res chain seq x y z
N MET A 1 7.32 47.13 -40.89
CA MET A 1 6.05 46.94 -41.59
C MET A 1 5.82 45.43 -41.77
N TYR A 2 5.08 44.76 -40.94
CA TYR A 2 4.03 43.83 -41.23
C TYR A 2 3.38 43.37 -39.91
N ARG A 3 2.09 43.59 -39.83
CA ARG A 3 1.20 43.35 -38.66
C ARG A 3 0.30 42.19 -39.06
N SER A 4 0.19 41.16 -38.21
CA SER A 4 -0.98 40.27 -38.17
C SER A 4 -1.09 39.73 -36.74
N LYS A 5 -2.08 40.10 -36.17
CA LYS A 5 -3.31 39.72 -35.49
C LYS A 5 -3.69 38.30 -35.85
N ASP A 6 -3.88 37.45 -34.84
CA ASP A 6 -5.13 36.71 -34.68
C ASP A 6 -5.13 36.07 -33.27
N GLY A 7 -6.06 36.56 -32.48
CA GLY A 7 -6.42 36.01 -31.19
C GLY A 7 -7.34 34.80 -31.37
N ASN A 8 -7.12 33.77 -30.59
CA ASN A 8 -8.12 32.72 -30.45
C ASN A 8 -8.38 32.49 -28.95
N ALA A 9 -9.44 33.09 -28.48
CA ALA A 9 -9.97 32.90 -27.14
C ALA A 9 -10.73 31.57 -27.07
N LEU A 10 -10.22 30.61 -26.32
CA LEU A 10 -10.94 29.39 -26.01
C LEU A 10 -12.03 29.67 -24.96
N THR A 11 -13.26 29.76 -25.45
CA THR A 11 -14.45 29.88 -24.61
C THR A 11 -14.78 28.55 -23.97
N VAL A 12 -14.61 28.48 -22.66
CA VAL A 12 -15.09 27.36 -21.83
C VAL A 12 -16.61 27.46 -21.71
N LYS A 13 -17.35 26.55 -22.32
CA LYS A 13 -18.80 26.42 -22.13
C LYS A 13 -19.09 25.78 -20.78
N VAL A 14 -19.64 26.57 -19.87
CA VAL A 14 -20.27 26.10 -18.65
C VAL A 14 -21.60 25.44 -19.00
N PHE A 15 -21.73 24.14 -18.69
CA PHE A 15 -22.99 23.42 -18.84
C PHE A 15 -23.93 23.77 -17.68
N ASP A 16 -24.99 24.44 -18.03
CA ASP A 16 -26.11 24.82 -17.17
C ASP A 16 -26.98 23.57 -16.88
N ARG A 17 -27.14 23.26 -15.60
CA ARG A 17 -27.99 22.15 -15.15
C ARG A 17 -29.44 22.61 -15.10
N ALA A 18 -30.17 22.37 -16.16
CA ALA A 18 -31.62 22.58 -16.21
C ALA A 18 -32.35 21.52 -15.34
N LYS A 19 -33.23 22.05 -14.52
CA LYS A 19 -34.15 21.38 -13.59
C LYS A 19 -35.12 20.44 -14.33
N TRP A 20 -35.18 19.19 -13.92
CA TRP A 20 -36.32 18.32 -14.21
C TRP A 20 -37.12 18.11 -12.92
N LEU A 21 -38.26 18.80 -12.85
CA LEU A 21 -39.34 18.53 -11.90
C LEU A 21 -40.26 17.51 -12.61
N GLY A 22 -40.21 16.27 -12.16
CA GLY A 22 -41.16 15.23 -12.53
C GLY A 22 -42.04 14.89 -11.36
N VAL A 23 -43.25 15.37 -11.36
CA VAL A 23 -44.34 15.02 -10.45
C VAL A 23 -44.84 13.62 -10.83
N THR A 24 -44.71 12.63 -9.94
CA THR A 24 -45.41 11.35 -10.06
C THR A 24 -46.33 11.18 -8.87
N ALA A 25 -47.63 11.07 -9.19
CA ALA A 25 -48.74 10.93 -8.31
C ALA A 25 -48.69 9.60 -7.53
N LEU A 26 -48.89 9.70 -6.22
CA LEU A 26 -49.10 8.57 -5.30
C LEU A 26 -50.53 8.01 -5.47
N ALA A 27 -50.66 6.78 -5.94
CA ALA A 27 -51.90 6.03 -5.83
C ALA A 27 -51.85 5.19 -4.54
N LEU A 28 -52.59 5.60 -3.54
CA LEU A 28 -52.85 4.85 -2.32
C LEU A 28 -53.93 3.76 -2.63
N VAL A 29 -53.54 2.49 -2.58
CA VAL A 29 -54.49 1.37 -2.50
C VAL A 29 -54.54 0.88 -1.06
N ALA A 30 -55.59 1.23 -0.36
CA ALA A 30 -55.91 0.69 0.95
C ALA A 30 -56.64 -0.65 0.77
N LEU A 31 -55.98 -1.76 1.09
CA LEU A 31 -56.64 -3.04 1.31
C LEU A 31 -56.86 -3.24 2.81
N THR A 32 -58.10 -3.06 3.24
CA THR A 32 -58.58 -3.48 4.58
C THR A 32 -58.96 -4.96 4.50
N VAL A 33 -58.21 -5.80 5.17
CA VAL A 33 -58.63 -7.17 5.48
C VAL A 33 -58.92 -7.22 6.98
N SER A 34 -60.23 -7.24 7.30
CA SER A 34 -60.72 -7.56 8.63
C SER A 34 -60.73 -9.08 8.77
N GLY A 35 -60.01 -9.62 9.72
CA GLY A 35 -60.07 -10.99 10.16
C GLY A 35 -59.94 -11.02 11.67
N CYS A 36 -61.06 -11.09 12.40
CA CYS A 36 -61.09 -11.47 13.82
C CYS A 36 -60.87 -12.98 13.89
N ASP A 37 -59.88 -13.42 14.64
CA ASP A 37 -59.97 -14.69 15.31
C ASP A 37 -59.35 -14.60 16.71
N SER A 38 -60.15 -15.03 17.70
CA SER A 38 -59.84 -15.08 19.11
C SER A 38 -59.20 -16.44 19.41
N GLY A 39 -57.94 -16.42 19.79
CA GLY A 39 -57.22 -17.62 20.23
C GLY A 39 -56.04 -17.26 21.12
N THR A 40 -56.21 -17.54 22.37
CA THR A 40 -55.24 -17.55 23.47
C THR A 40 -53.96 -18.32 23.09
N ASP A 41 -52.86 -17.85 23.65
CA ASP A 41 -51.49 -18.35 23.69
C ASP A 41 -50.54 -17.65 22.77
N ALA A 42 -49.90 -16.62 23.33
CA ALA A 42 -48.74 -15.97 22.70
C ALA A 42 -47.50 -16.88 22.78
N PRO A 43 -47.04 -17.47 21.68
CA PRO A 43 -45.70 -18.02 21.69
C PRO A 43 -44.72 -16.84 21.70
N ALA A 44 -43.71 -16.94 22.58
CA ALA A 44 -42.59 -16.01 22.63
C ALA A 44 -42.14 -15.63 21.21
N LYS A 45 -42.12 -14.32 20.89
CA LYS A 45 -41.52 -13.80 19.68
C LYS A 45 -40.10 -14.35 19.62
N LYS A 46 -39.87 -15.39 18.82
CA LYS A 46 -38.51 -15.69 18.31
C LYS A 46 -38.12 -14.46 17.55
N SER A 47 -37.20 -13.67 18.12
CA SER A 47 -36.54 -12.61 17.41
C SER A 47 -36.05 -13.19 16.08
N ALA A 48 -36.37 -12.52 14.98
CA ALA A 48 -35.88 -12.92 13.68
C ALA A 48 -34.35 -13.09 13.80
N PRO A 49 -33.81 -14.20 13.26
CA PRO A 49 -32.37 -14.37 13.30
C PRO A 49 -31.70 -13.13 12.66
N GLY A 50 -30.79 -12.49 13.40
CA GLY A 50 -30.01 -11.36 12.91
C GLY A 50 -29.22 -11.76 11.64
N PRO A 51 -28.55 -10.83 11.00
CA PRO A 51 -27.74 -11.13 9.81
C PRO A 51 -26.77 -12.28 10.10
N SER A 52 -26.77 -13.28 9.21
CA SER A 52 -25.92 -14.47 9.32
C SER A 52 -24.89 -14.47 8.19
N VAL A 53 -23.71 -15.00 8.46
CA VAL A 53 -22.60 -15.16 7.53
C VAL A 53 -22.41 -16.64 7.22
N ILE A 54 -22.20 -16.98 5.95
CA ILE A 54 -21.82 -18.33 5.54
C ILE A 54 -20.30 -18.44 5.58
N ALA A 55 -19.77 -19.23 6.50
CA ALA A 55 -18.35 -19.53 6.59
C ALA A 55 -18.05 -20.86 5.88
N PRO A 56 -16.94 -20.97 5.12
CA PRO A 56 -16.53 -22.23 4.54
C PRO A 56 -16.22 -23.25 5.64
N GLY A 57 -16.60 -24.54 5.41
CA GLY A 57 -16.15 -25.66 6.24
C GLY A 57 -14.71 -26.01 5.94
N LYS A 58 -14.12 -26.90 6.74
CA LYS A 58 -12.82 -27.51 6.40
C LYS A 58 -12.96 -28.33 5.12
N PRO A 59 -11.83 -28.65 4.44
CA PRO A 59 -11.89 -29.51 3.27
C PRO A 59 -12.68 -30.79 3.53
N GLY A 60 -13.78 -30.99 2.78
CA GLY A 60 -14.70 -32.11 2.94
C GLY A 60 -15.86 -31.88 3.91
N GLU A 61 -15.94 -30.77 4.60
CA GLU A 61 -17.06 -30.38 5.46
C GLU A 61 -18.01 -29.39 4.76
N PRO A 62 -19.32 -29.42 5.08
CA PRO A 62 -20.26 -28.45 4.56
C PRO A 62 -19.99 -27.05 5.13
N ALA A 63 -20.43 -26.02 4.40
CA ALA A 63 -20.39 -24.64 4.88
C ALA A 63 -21.22 -24.48 6.17
N ARG A 64 -20.74 -23.61 7.06
CA ARG A 64 -21.40 -23.29 8.35
C ARG A 64 -22.08 -21.94 8.26
N THR A 65 -23.26 -21.84 8.87
CA THR A 65 -23.92 -20.55 9.05
C THR A 65 -23.59 -20.03 10.44
N LEU A 66 -22.95 -18.88 10.51
CA LEU A 66 -22.56 -18.22 11.76
C LEU A 66 -23.45 -17.01 12.02
N SER A 67 -23.73 -16.71 13.28
CA SER A 67 -24.23 -15.40 13.65
C SER A 67 -23.17 -14.32 13.36
N ALA A 68 -23.60 -13.06 13.24
CA ALA A 68 -22.64 -11.96 13.07
C ALA A 68 -21.62 -11.88 14.23
N GLU A 69 -22.05 -12.22 15.44
CA GLU A 69 -21.20 -12.25 16.63
C GLU A 69 -20.17 -13.39 16.56
N ASP A 70 -20.59 -14.58 16.14
CA ASP A 70 -19.67 -15.72 16.02
C ASP A 70 -18.72 -15.54 14.84
N ALA A 71 -19.18 -14.97 13.73
CA ALA A 71 -18.32 -14.60 12.61
C ALA A 71 -17.24 -13.59 13.03
N ALA A 72 -17.58 -12.60 13.85
CA ALA A 72 -16.61 -11.64 14.36
C ALA A 72 -15.53 -12.28 15.25
N LYS A 73 -15.85 -13.38 15.97
CA LYS A 73 -14.87 -14.14 16.78
C LYS A 73 -13.94 -15.00 15.92
N GLU A 74 -14.37 -15.37 14.71
CA GLU A 74 -13.56 -16.17 13.78
C GLU A 74 -12.64 -15.30 12.88
N VAL A 75 -12.79 -13.97 12.88
CA VAL A 75 -11.86 -13.08 12.19
C VAL A 75 -10.51 -13.13 12.93
N PRO A 76 -9.41 -13.47 12.24
CA PRO A 76 -8.08 -13.41 12.83
C PRO A 76 -7.77 -12.01 13.38
N ASP A 77 -7.10 -11.94 14.50
CA ASP A 77 -6.59 -10.67 15.01
C ASP A 77 -5.48 -10.15 14.09
N GLY A 78 -5.80 -9.18 13.23
CA GLY A 78 -4.86 -8.50 12.32
C GLY A 78 -4.11 -7.34 12.97
N SER A 79 -4.05 -7.28 14.29
CA SER A 79 -3.30 -6.24 15.00
C SER A 79 -1.81 -6.33 14.66
N PRO A 80 -1.14 -5.20 14.41
CA PRO A 80 0.28 -5.21 14.10
C PRO A 80 1.13 -5.85 15.20
N ASN A 81 2.08 -6.68 14.80
CA ASN A 81 3.07 -7.28 15.69
C ASN A 81 4.46 -6.63 15.57
N GLY A 82 5.45 -7.16 16.26
CA GLY A 82 6.82 -6.63 16.26
C GLY A 82 7.46 -6.64 14.87
N ALA A 83 7.24 -7.70 14.08
CA ALA A 83 7.81 -7.86 12.75
C ALA A 83 7.22 -6.84 11.75
N ASP A 84 5.93 -6.50 11.87
CA ASP A 84 5.31 -5.45 11.06
C ASP A 84 5.99 -4.09 11.27
N PHE A 85 6.19 -3.70 12.53
CA PHE A 85 6.86 -2.43 12.85
C PHE A 85 8.31 -2.42 12.37
N GLU A 86 9.05 -3.50 12.63
CA GLU A 86 10.44 -3.63 12.22
C GLU A 86 10.58 -3.50 10.70
N TYR A 87 9.76 -4.22 9.95
CA TYR A 87 9.76 -4.13 8.49
C TYR A 87 9.52 -2.71 8.00
N VAL A 88 8.48 -2.06 8.51
CA VAL A 88 8.10 -0.71 8.05
C VAL A 88 9.19 0.31 8.39
N GLU A 89 9.73 0.27 9.61
CA GLU A 89 10.80 1.18 10.05
C GLU A 89 12.07 0.98 9.22
N MET A 90 12.50 -0.27 9.02
CA MET A 90 13.67 -0.59 8.22
C MET A 90 13.49 -0.23 6.74
N MET A 91 12.33 -0.50 6.15
CA MET A 91 12.08 -0.24 4.74
C MET A 91 12.04 1.26 4.42
N ILE A 92 11.58 2.11 5.34
CA ILE A 92 11.67 3.57 5.21
C ILE A 92 13.13 4.02 5.04
N VAL A 93 14.03 3.50 5.86
CA VAL A 93 15.46 3.85 5.80
C VAL A 93 16.10 3.27 4.53
N HIS A 94 15.75 2.04 4.20
CA HIS A 94 16.22 1.34 3.01
C HIS A 94 15.83 2.11 1.73
N HIS A 95 14.57 2.47 1.56
CA HIS A 95 14.10 3.29 0.44
C HIS A 95 14.76 4.68 0.40
N GLY A 96 15.01 5.27 1.57
CA GLY A 96 15.74 6.53 1.66
C GLY A 96 17.10 6.49 0.97
N GLN A 97 17.86 5.40 1.11
CA GLN A 97 19.13 5.23 0.41
C GLN A 97 18.95 5.10 -1.12
N ALA A 98 17.90 4.40 -1.57
CA ALA A 98 17.61 4.33 -3.00
C ALA A 98 17.30 5.72 -3.59
N LEU A 99 16.54 6.55 -2.87
CA LEU A 99 16.26 7.93 -3.30
C LEU A 99 17.55 8.75 -3.43
N GLU A 100 18.51 8.61 -2.50
CA GLU A 100 19.81 9.23 -2.61
C GLU A 100 20.55 8.79 -3.88
N MET A 101 20.62 7.49 -4.14
CA MET A 101 21.26 6.96 -5.34
C MET A 101 20.57 7.43 -6.63
N THR A 102 19.24 7.49 -6.66
CA THR A 102 18.49 7.96 -7.83
C THR A 102 18.65 9.44 -8.10
N GLU A 103 18.84 10.26 -7.06
CA GLU A 103 19.14 11.68 -7.22
C GLU A 103 20.47 11.91 -7.94
N LEU A 104 21.50 11.13 -7.60
CA LEU A 104 22.79 11.20 -8.28
C LEU A 104 22.67 10.87 -9.77
N ALA A 105 21.80 9.92 -10.14
CA ALA A 105 21.62 9.48 -11.52
C ALA A 105 21.14 10.60 -12.46
N LYS A 106 20.39 11.58 -11.96
CA LYS A 106 19.89 12.72 -12.76
C LYS A 106 21.03 13.47 -13.44
N HIS A 107 22.14 13.65 -12.73
CA HIS A 107 23.24 14.49 -13.15
C HIS A 107 24.48 13.70 -13.61
N GLN A 108 24.67 12.50 -13.09
CA GLN A 108 25.90 11.73 -13.26
C GLN A 108 25.79 10.62 -14.31
N ALA A 109 24.58 10.08 -14.54
CA ALA A 109 24.37 9.01 -15.50
C ALA A 109 24.57 9.50 -16.94
N LYS A 110 25.22 8.65 -17.76
CA LYS A 110 25.35 8.84 -19.21
C LYS A 110 24.13 8.24 -19.93
N SER A 111 23.75 7.03 -19.54
CA SER A 111 22.67 6.29 -20.18
C SER A 111 21.30 6.91 -19.90
N SER A 112 20.54 7.20 -20.94
CA SER A 112 19.15 7.62 -20.82
C SER A 112 18.27 6.51 -20.19
N GLY A 113 18.65 5.23 -20.36
CA GLY A 113 18.02 4.08 -19.72
C GLY A 113 18.16 4.14 -18.20
N VAL A 114 19.40 4.37 -17.71
CA VAL A 114 19.68 4.52 -16.28
C VAL A 114 18.95 5.72 -15.69
N LYS A 115 18.92 6.86 -16.37
CA LYS A 115 18.14 8.03 -15.92
C LYS A 115 16.65 7.72 -15.80
N ARG A 116 16.08 7.00 -16.77
CA ARG A 116 14.64 6.62 -16.74
C ARG A 116 14.34 5.64 -15.63
N ILE A 117 15.16 4.60 -15.42
CA ILE A 117 14.91 3.65 -14.33
C ILE A 117 15.06 4.32 -12.96
N ALA A 118 16.07 5.17 -12.77
CA ALA A 118 16.25 5.94 -11.54
C ALA A 118 15.06 6.85 -11.26
N SER A 119 14.54 7.57 -12.27
CA SER A 119 13.34 8.40 -12.13
C SER A 119 12.11 7.57 -11.75
N ARG A 120 11.95 6.36 -12.32
CA ARG A 120 10.85 5.46 -12.00
C ARG A 120 10.94 4.95 -10.56
N ILE A 121 12.12 4.52 -10.13
CA ILE A 121 12.37 4.07 -8.74
C ILE A 121 12.03 5.19 -7.77
N ALA A 122 12.50 6.41 -8.02
CA ALA A 122 12.20 7.55 -7.16
C ALA A 122 10.70 7.87 -7.10
N ALA A 123 9.98 7.76 -8.23
CA ALA A 123 8.55 8.00 -8.30
C ALA A 123 7.70 6.93 -7.57
N GLY A 124 8.19 5.70 -7.46
CA GLY A 124 7.55 4.63 -6.67
C GLY A 124 7.89 4.74 -5.20
N GLN A 125 9.18 4.73 -4.87
CA GLN A 125 9.62 4.61 -3.47
C GLN A 125 9.36 5.85 -2.60
N GLY A 126 9.23 7.05 -3.19
CA GLY A 126 8.83 8.24 -2.44
C GLY A 126 7.45 8.09 -1.78
N PRO A 127 6.38 7.84 -2.54
CA PRO A 127 5.05 7.57 -2.01
C PRO A 127 4.98 6.35 -1.06
N GLU A 128 5.78 5.30 -1.31
CA GLU A 128 5.85 4.13 -0.42
C GLU A 128 6.39 4.52 0.96
N ILE A 129 7.43 5.35 1.03
CA ILE A 129 7.93 5.93 2.31
C ILE A 129 6.81 6.70 3.02
N ASP A 130 6.05 7.51 2.29
CA ASP A 130 4.97 8.31 2.90
C ASP A 130 3.83 7.43 3.40
N ALA A 131 3.46 6.36 2.69
CA ALA A 131 2.48 5.37 3.12
C ALA A 131 2.93 4.65 4.40
N MET A 132 4.19 4.18 4.45
CA MET A 132 4.78 3.53 5.61
C MET A 132 4.83 4.46 6.84
N LYS A 133 5.22 5.73 6.66
CA LYS A 133 5.18 6.74 7.73
C LYS A 133 3.75 7.00 8.22
N GLY A 134 2.79 7.04 7.30
CA GLY A 134 1.37 7.15 7.61
C GLY A 134 0.89 5.97 8.46
N TRP A 135 1.28 4.75 8.09
CA TRP A 135 0.96 3.54 8.83
C TRP A 135 1.55 3.57 10.24
N LEU A 136 2.84 3.91 10.41
CA LEU A 136 3.47 4.07 11.73
C LEU A 136 2.74 5.08 12.60
N LYS A 137 2.36 6.22 12.03
CA LYS A 137 1.60 7.25 12.74
C LYS A 137 0.26 6.72 13.25
N ASN A 138 -0.46 5.95 12.45
CA ASN A 138 -1.78 5.42 12.78
C ASN A 138 -1.71 4.29 13.82
N HIS A 139 -0.61 3.54 13.85
CA HIS A 139 -0.43 2.40 14.78
C HIS A 139 0.49 2.72 15.97
N GLY A 140 0.84 3.99 16.19
CA GLY A 140 1.60 4.42 17.37
C GLY A 140 3.09 4.09 17.32
N GLY A 141 3.67 3.88 16.12
CA GLY A 141 5.10 3.57 15.92
C GLY A 141 6.08 4.57 16.54
N GLY A 142 5.65 5.82 16.77
CA GLY A 142 6.44 6.81 17.49
C GLY A 142 6.42 6.69 19.03
N ARG A 143 5.61 5.78 19.60
CA ARG A 143 5.46 5.61 21.06
C ARG A 143 6.45 4.63 21.69
N ARG A 144 7.09 3.79 20.89
CA ARG A 144 8.00 2.73 21.38
C ARG A 144 9.35 3.28 21.86
N THR A 145 9.70 4.52 21.53
CA THR A 145 10.95 5.14 21.96
C THR A 145 10.89 5.73 23.38
N SER A 146 9.73 5.75 24.06
CA SER A 146 9.59 6.49 25.34
C SER A 146 9.05 5.71 26.55
N GLY A 147 8.99 4.38 26.54
CA GLY A 147 8.54 3.71 27.76
C GLY A 147 8.29 2.22 27.67
N GLY A 148 9.31 1.43 27.61
CA GLY A 148 9.23 -0.01 27.80
C GLY A 148 10.61 -0.62 27.64
N ALA A 149 11.13 -1.27 28.67
CA ALA A 149 12.33 -2.09 28.64
C ALA A 149 12.08 -3.32 27.75
N GLY A 150 12.07 -3.12 26.45
CA GLY A 150 12.03 -4.14 25.42
C GLY A 150 13.11 -3.80 24.44
N SER A 151 14.20 -4.58 24.45
CA SER A 151 15.32 -4.64 23.52
C SER A 151 15.31 -3.54 22.46
N GLY A 152 15.93 -2.42 22.75
CA GLY A 152 16.32 -1.47 21.73
C GLY A 152 17.27 -2.18 20.79
N HIS A 153 16.75 -2.85 19.79
CA HIS A 153 17.54 -3.26 18.66
C HIS A 153 17.94 -1.97 17.96
N ASN A 154 19.12 -1.48 18.34
CA ASN A 154 19.85 -0.50 17.56
C ASN A 154 20.21 -1.25 16.27
N HIS A 155 19.26 -1.29 15.32
CA HIS A 155 19.51 -1.88 14.02
C HIS A 155 20.61 -1.02 13.40
N ASP A 156 21.81 -1.58 13.39
CA ASP A 156 22.91 -1.00 12.63
C ASP A 156 22.45 -1.01 11.16
N HIS A 157 21.99 0.15 10.69
CA HIS A 157 21.47 0.31 9.33
C HIS A 157 22.45 -0.19 8.26
N ALA A 158 23.74 -0.29 8.61
CA ALA A 158 24.77 -0.87 7.76
C ALA A 158 24.63 -2.40 7.58
N THR A 159 23.84 -3.07 8.44
CA THR A 159 23.65 -4.53 8.38
C THR A 159 22.34 -4.95 7.68
N MET A 160 21.49 -3.99 7.26
CA MET A 160 20.29 -4.33 6.51
C MET A 160 20.62 -4.96 5.16
N PRO A 161 19.89 -6.02 4.75
CA PRO A 161 20.15 -6.71 3.49
C PRO A 161 20.20 -5.73 2.30
N GLY A 162 21.23 -5.83 1.49
CA GLY A 162 21.34 -5.07 0.24
C GLY A 162 21.73 -3.60 0.36
N MET A 163 21.84 -3.04 1.55
CA MET A 163 22.28 -1.65 1.71
C MET A 163 23.67 -1.43 1.13
N ALA A 164 23.84 -0.34 0.39
CA ALA A 164 25.14 0.09 -0.05
C ALA A 164 25.92 0.67 1.15
N THR A 165 27.18 0.25 1.30
CA THR A 165 28.07 0.80 2.33
C THR A 165 28.41 2.26 2.03
N GLU A 166 28.83 3.02 3.06
CA GLU A 166 29.28 4.41 2.87
C GLU A 166 30.45 4.50 1.87
N ALA A 167 31.34 3.52 1.86
CA ALA A 167 32.43 3.46 0.89
C ALA A 167 31.90 3.31 -0.54
N GLN A 168 30.88 2.48 -0.76
CA GLN A 168 30.21 2.31 -2.06
C GLN A 168 29.46 3.57 -2.49
N LEU A 169 28.73 4.21 -1.56
CA LEU A 169 28.06 5.48 -1.84
C LEU A 169 29.05 6.59 -2.18
N LYS A 170 30.18 6.65 -1.49
CA LYS A 170 31.26 7.58 -1.82
C LYS A 170 31.81 7.36 -3.23
N GLN A 171 31.99 6.09 -3.62
CA GLN A 171 32.40 5.74 -4.98
C GLN A 171 31.32 6.17 -6.01
N LEU A 172 30.05 5.92 -5.72
CA LEU A 172 28.93 6.30 -6.59
C LEU A 172 28.83 7.83 -6.74
N ARG A 173 28.97 8.59 -5.65
CA ARG A 173 29.01 10.07 -5.68
C ARG A 173 30.18 10.62 -6.52
N ALA A 174 31.30 9.90 -6.58
CA ALA A 174 32.47 10.29 -7.38
C ALA A 174 32.37 9.86 -8.85
N ALA A 175 31.67 8.78 -9.16
CA ALA A 175 31.57 8.21 -10.50
C ALA A 175 30.79 9.13 -11.46
N ARG A 176 31.12 9.07 -12.75
CA ARG A 176 30.46 9.82 -13.84
C ARG A 176 30.36 8.96 -15.08
N GLY A 177 29.36 9.25 -15.92
CA GLY A 177 29.26 8.64 -17.24
C GLY A 177 29.00 7.13 -17.16
N VAL A 178 29.69 6.35 -17.95
CA VAL A 178 29.54 4.87 -18.00
C VAL A 178 29.88 4.22 -16.67
N ALA A 179 30.95 4.66 -16.01
CA ALA A 179 31.35 4.13 -14.72
C ALA A 179 30.29 4.38 -13.62
N PHE A 180 29.55 5.49 -13.71
CA PHE A 180 28.39 5.72 -12.86
C PHE A 180 27.27 4.73 -13.18
N ASP A 181 26.93 4.57 -14.47
CA ASP A 181 25.84 3.72 -14.90
C ASP A 181 26.03 2.27 -14.41
N GLU A 182 27.22 1.71 -14.62
CA GLU A 182 27.58 0.35 -14.17
C GLU A 182 27.48 0.19 -12.65
N LEU A 183 28.06 1.14 -11.90
CA LEU A 183 28.07 1.08 -10.45
C LEU A 183 26.65 1.27 -9.88
N PHE A 184 25.86 2.21 -10.42
CA PHE A 184 24.48 2.44 -10.04
C PHE A 184 23.63 1.16 -10.23
N LEU A 185 23.70 0.56 -11.41
CA LEU A 185 22.94 -0.67 -11.70
C LEU A 185 23.34 -1.81 -10.76
N LYS A 186 24.63 -2.01 -10.51
CA LYS A 186 25.14 -3.01 -9.59
C LYS A 186 24.60 -2.80 -8.16
N LEU A 187 24.72 -1.58 -7.64
CA LEU A 187 24.31 -1.27 -6.27
C LEU A 187 22.80 -1.32 -6.13
N MET A 188 22.05 -0.79 -7.10
CA MET A 188 20.58 -0.77 -7.04
C MET A 188 19.98 -2.18 -7.18
N ILE A 189 20.56 -3.06 -8.00
CA ILE A 189 20.13 -4.48 -8.06
C ILE A 189 20.38 -5.18 -6.72
N MET A 190 21.54 -4.94 -6.09
CA MET A 190 21.85 -5.50 -4.76
C MET A 190 20.86 -4.98 -3.71
N HIS A 191 20.59 -3.70 -3.72
CA HIS A 191 19.67 -3.01 -2.84
C HIS A 191 18.25 -3.57 -2.97
N HIS A 192 17.72 -3.70 -4.18
CA HIS A 192 16.41 -4.27 -4.45
C HIS A 192 16.29 -5.74 -4.01
N ASN A 193 17.33 -6.57 -4.22
CA ASN A 193 17.31 -7.92 -3.69
C ASN A 193 17.21 -7.92 -2.15
N GLY A 194 17.89 -7.00 -1.49
CA GLY A 194 17.79 -6.84 -0.03
C GLY A 194 16.38 -6.48 0.43
N ALA A 195 15.70 -5.56 -0.26
CA ALA A 195 14.32 -5.21 0.03
C ALA A 195 13.36 -6.41 -0.12
N ILE A 196 13.56 -7.24 -1.15
CA ILE A 196 12.77 -8.46 -1.36
C ILE A 196 12.97 -9.43 -0.19
N VAL A 197 14.20 -9.60 0.31
CA VAL A 197 14.47 -10.43 1.50
C VAL A 197 13.70 -9.91 2.72
N MET A 198 13.79 -8.61 3.00
CA MET A 198 13.08 -7.99 4.12
C MET A 198 11.56 -8.12 3.99
N ALA A 199 11.01 -7.88 2.80
CA ALA A 199 9.58 -8.02 2.53
C ALA A 199 9.10 -9.48 2.68
N THR A 200 9.91 -10.46 2.24
CA THR A 200 9.60 -11.88 2.41
C THR A 200 9.56 -12.27 3.89
N SER A 201 10.48 -11.76 4.71
CA SER A 201 10.45 -11.99 6.16
C SER A 201 9.19 -11.38 6.79
N ALA A 202 8.79 -10.18 6.36
CA ALA A 202 7.55 -9.56 6.84
C ALA A 202 6.30 -10.38 6.50
N LEU A 203 6.25 -11.00 5.31
CA LEU A 203 5.15 -11.90 4.93
C LEU A 203 5.11 -13.20 5.76
N SER A 204 6.27 -13.64 6.29
CA SER A 204 6.35 -14.84 7.14
C SER A 204 6.00 -14.56 8.60
N ASP A 205 6.45 -13.44 9.13
CA ASP A 205 6.49 -13.17 10.56
C ASP A 205 5.52 -12.06 11.00
N GLY A 206 5.03 -11.26 10.04
CA GLY A 206 4.07 -10.18 10.25
C GLY A 206 2.64 -10.71 10.46
N ASN A 207 1.76 -9.82 10.88
CA ASN A 207 0.36 -10.16 11.17
C ASN A 207 -0.63 -9.13 10.59
N ASN A 208 -0.15 -7.96 10.19
CA ASN A 208 -1.02 -6.88 9.76
C ASN A 208 -1.21 -6.88 8.24
N VAL A 209 -2.48 -6.95 7.80
CA VAL A 209 -2.85 -7.03 6.37
C VAL A 209 -2.29 -5.87 5.54
N GLN A 210 -2.27 -4.64 6.07
CA GLN A 210 -1.71 -3.50 5.34
C GLN A 210 -0.19 -3.62 5.14
N VAL A 211 0.52 -4.19 6.12
CA VAL A 211 1.96 -4.46 6.00
C VAL A 211 2.20 -5.58 5.00
N GLU A 212 1.37 -6.63 5.02
CA GLU A 212 1.40 -7.71 4.04
C GLU A 212 1.20 -7.17 2.61
N GLU A 213 0.22 -6.29 2.40
CA GLU A 213 -0.01 -5.63 1.11
C GLU A 213 1.21 -4.83 0.66
N MET A 214 1.77 -3.96 1.53
CA MET A 214 2.98 -3.20 1.22
C MET A 214 4.17 -4.10 0.88
N ALA A 215 4.36 -5.20 1.62
CA ALA A 215 5.44 -6.15 1.36
C ALA A 215 5.29 -6.85 0.00
N ASN A 216 4.08 -7.27 -0.36
CA ASN A 216 3.78 -7.87 -1.66
C ASN A 216 4.01 -6.88 -2.81
N GLU A 217 3.62 -5.61 -2.66
CA GLU A 217 3.87 -4.57 -3.65
C GLU A 217 5.36 -4.33 -3.86
N VAL A 218 6.14 -4.24 -2.79
CA VAL A 218 7.61 -4.11 -2.85
C VAL A 218 8.23 -5.29 -3.59
N ILE A 219 7.84 -6.53 -3.29
CA ILE A 219 8.36 -7.72 -4.00
C ILE A 219 8.05 -7.65 -5.50
N ALA A 220 6.81 -7.37 -5.86
CA ALA A 220 6.38 -7.34 -7.25
C ALA A 220 7.09 -6.24 -8.05
N GLN A 221 7.11 -5.02 -7.51
CA GLN A 221 7.71 -3.87 -8.17
C GLN A 221 9.22 -4.03 -8.31
N GLN A 222 9.93 -4.37 -7.23
CA GLN A 222 11.38 -4.44 -7.25
C GLN A 222 11.90 -5.63 -8.04
N THR A 223 11.17 -6.76 -8.09
CA THR A 223 11.47 -7.85 -9.01
C THR A 223 11.41 -7.39 -10.48
N SER A 224 10.38 -6.62 -10.84
CA SER A 224 10.25 -6.05 -12.18
C SER A 224 11.39 -5.06 -12.50
N GLU A 225 11.78 -4.23 -11.54
CA GLU A 225 12.87 -3.26 -11.69
C GLU A 225 14.24 -3.94 -11.82
N ILE A 226 14.52 -4.98 -11.02
CA ILE A 226 15.72 -5.82 -11.17
C ILE A 226 15.80 -6.40 -12.58
N SER A 227 14.71 -6.97 -13.07
CA SER A 227 14.68 -7.54 -14.43
C SER A 227 15.02 -6.50 -15.49
N ARG A 228 14.49 -5.28 -15.37
CA ARG A 228 14.78 -4.17 -16.28
C ARG A 228 16.23 -3.69 -16.19
N MET A 229 16.76 -3.58 -14.96
CA MET A 229 18.15 -3.17 -14.74
C MET A 229 19.15 -4.18 -15.31
N ARG A 230 18.89 -5.48 -15.15
CA ARG A 230 19.70 -6.56 -15.73
C ARG A 230 19.68 -6.62 -17.26
N ALA A 231 18.63 -6.12 -17.88
CA ALA A 231 18.53 -6.03 -19.34
C ALA A 231 19.19 -4.79 -19.95
N MET A 232 19.75 -3.90 -19.10
CA MET A 232 20.48 -2.71 -19.58
C MET A 232 21.94 -3.08 -19.92
N PRO A 233 22.50 -2.46 -20.98
CA PRO A 233 23.88 -2.66 -21.37
C PRO A 233 24.87 -2.08 -20.37
#